data_a76ae7f72e02a704ddc186ad3384feed
#
_entry.id   a76ae7f72e02a704ddc186ad3384feed
#
_cell.length_a   1.000
_cell.length_b   1.000
_cell.length_c   1.000
_cell.angle_alpha   90.00
_cell.angle_beta   90.00
_cell.angle_gamma   90.00
#
_symmetry.space_group_name_H-M   'P 1'
#
loop_
_entity.id
_entity.type
_entity.pdbx_description
1 polymer ?
#
loop_
_entity_poly.entity_id
_entity_poly.type
_entity_poly.pdbx_seq_one_letter_code
_entity_poly.pdbx_strand_id
1 'polypeptide(L)'
;MDDKERTATYNSHILKSSRTRLEDVVPLTTPYTVLIEVSRLCNLRCGFCPQSDRNKFTFFKNNLMSIAAFNKIVEQLKEFPQKIKKVYMHGTGESLMNQRLPDMIRQLKAESLSESVDLTSNGTLLSCEMSQRLLNTGLDHLHISVEALSAEGYKSIAGADNFDFDSFVENIRFFFNMKKNCRLTIKIADVSIKKDSDKELFFEKFSHLCDEIFIENIFPIWPCFEMPFSCKTDKEGQYGQHIIEKDVCPQIFTNLAVKCNGDISPCSMDWNNKICLGNIHQNTLFEVWKGAELKALRLEHLRHGRHTIPLCSECGLPKYSCVDNIDSFREAIITDGLY
;
A
#
# COMPACT_ATOMS: atom_id res chain seq x y z
N MET A 1 -30.20 19.95 9.67
CA MET A 1 -30.01 19.21 8.40
C MET A 1 -29.90 17.75 8.81
N ASP A 2 -30.88 16.96 8.40
CA ASP A 2 -31.01 15.56 8.82
C ASP A 2 -29.74 14.77 8.50
N ASP A 3 -29.06 14.32 9.54
CA ASP A 3 -28.06 13.25 9.51
C ASP A 3 -28.78 11.92 9.20
N LYS A 4 -29.23 11.78 7.95
CA LYS A 4 -29.62 10.46 7.46
C LYS A 4 -28.35 9.63 7.41
N GLU A 5 -28.33 8.59 8.24
CA GLU A 5 -27.38 7.48 8.34
C GLU A 5 -26.68 7.20 7.01
N ARG A 6 -25.56 7.87 6.76
CA ARG A 6 -24.60 7.47 5.73
C ARG A 6 -23.85 6.27 6.29
N THR A 7 -24.32 5.09 5.96
CA THR A 7 -23.60 3.86 6.29
C THR A 7 -22.56 3.60 5.22
N ALA A 8 -21.31 3.40 5.61
CA ALA A 8 -20.22 3.08 4.69
C ALA A 8 -20.52 1.80 3.90
N THR A 9 -20.04 1.76 2.66
CA THR A 9 -20.11 0.53 1.85
C THR A 9 -19.06 -0.46 2.34
N TYR A 10 -19.46 -1.72 2.63
CA TYR A 10 -18.50 -2.79 2.86
C TYR A 10 -17.82 -3.12 1.53
N ASN A 11 -16.58 -2.72 1.37
CA ASN A 11 -15.85 -2.89 0.12
C ASN A 11 -14.35 -2.99 0.37
N SER A 12 -13.79 -4.14 0.03
CA SER A 12 -12.35 -4.26 -0.14
C SER A 12 -11.98 -3.78 -1.54
N HIS A 13 -11.23 -2.71 -1.66
CA HIS A 13 -10.90 -1.97 -2.90
C HIS A 13 -10.33 -2.82 -4.06
N ILE A 14 -10.06 -4.10 -3.86
CA ILE A 14 -9.48 -5.02 -4.85
C ILE A 14 -10.56 -5.76 -5.66
N LEU A 15 -11.75 -5.99 -5.07
CA LEU A 15 -12.80 -6.79 -5.71
C LEU A 15 -13.72 -5.92 -6.57
N LYS A 16 -13.23 -5.40 -7.68
CA LYS A 16 -14.06 -4.71 -8.68
C LYS A 16 -14.45 -5.66 -9.80
N SER A 17 -15.71 -5.61 -10.22
CA SER A 17 -16.28 -6.45 -11.28
C SER A 17 -15.71 -6.16 -12.68
N SER A 18 -15.15 -4.97 -12.91
CA SER A 18 -14.59 -4.54 -14.19
C SER A 18 -13.07 -4.42 -14.13
N ARG A 19 -12.37 -5.55 -14.16
CA ARG A 19 -10.91 -5.57 -14.24
C ARG A 19 -10.47 -5.92 -15.66
N THR A 20 -9.46 -5.21 -16.17
CA THR A 20 -8.73 -5.64 -17.36
C THR A 20 -7.90 -6.86 -16.98
N ARG A 21 -7.95 -7.91 -17.79
CA ARG A 21 -7.12 -9.10 -17.59
C ARG A 21 -5.66 -8.73 -17.83
N LEU A 22 -4.80 -9.11 -16.91
CA LEU A 22 -3.39 -8.71 -16.97
C LEU A 22 -2.67 -9.33 -18.18
N GLU A 23 -2.98 -10.56 -18.50
CA GLU A 23 -2.42 -11.29 -19.64
C GLU A 23 -2.69 -10.62 -21.00
N ASP A 24 -3.78 -9.86 -21.12
CA ASP A 24 -4.18 -9.19 -22.37
C ASP A 24 -3.43 -7.87 -22.60
N VAL A 25 -2.72 -7.36 -21.57
CA VAL A 25 -2.13 -5.99 -21.60
C VAL A 25 -0.64 -5.93 -21.27
N VAL A 26 -0.04 -7.00 -20.75
CA VAL A 26 1.41 -7.05 -20.53
C VAL A 26 2.15 -7.29 -21.86
N PRO A 27 3.32 -6.66 -22.07
CA PRO A 27 4.02 -5.75 -21.17
C PRO A 27 3.45 -4.33 -21.20
N LEU A 28 3.23 -3.78 -20.03
CA LEU A 28 2.77 -2.39 -19.92
C LEU A 28 3.87 -1.40 -20.33
N THR A 29 3.50 -0.37 -21.08
CA THR A 29 4.40 0.75 -21.40
C THR A 29 4.57 1.70 -20.22
N THR A 30 3.57 1.78 -19.34
CA THR A 30 3.50 2.60 -18.14
C THR A 30 3.03 1.73 -16.98
N PRO A 31 3.67 1.76 -15.79
CA PRO A 31 3.18 1.01 -14.63
C PRO A 31 1.78 1.49 -14.24
N TYR A 32 0.94 0.55 -13.78
CA TYR A 32 -0.37 0.92 -13.24
C TYR A 32 -0.23 1.68 -11.92
N THR A 33 0.71 1.25 -11.08
CA THR A 33 0.93 1.86 -9.78
C THR A 33 2.40 2.22 -9.57
N VAL A 34 2.65 3.44 -9.15
CA VAL A 34 3.93 3.84 -8.58
C VAL A 34 3.72 4.06 -7.09
N LEU A 35 4.40 3.22 -6.28
CA LEU A 35 4.41 3.36 -4.83
C LEU A 35 5.57 4.26 -4.42
N ILE A 36 5.31 5.25 -3.58
CA ILE A 36 6.33 6.17 -3.09
C ILE A 36 6.37 6.11 -1.57
N GLU A 37 7.44 5.52 -1.03
CA GLU A 37 7.69 5.49 0.41
C GLU A 37 8.25 6.84 0.85
N VAL A 38 7.38 7.72 1.34
CA VAL A 38 7.78 9.06 1.81
C VAL A 38 8.39 9.04 3.20
N SER A 39 8.11 7.99 3.96
CA SER A 39 8.64 7.76 5.30
C SER A 39 8.88 6.28 5.53
N ARG A 40 10.04 5.96 6.10
CA ARG A 40 10.39 4.64 6.61
C ARG A 40 10.27 4.58 8.13
N LEU A 41 10.03 5.72 8.76
CA LEU A 41 9.74 5.80 10.18
C LEU A 41 8.27 5.47 10.44
N CYS A 42 8.00 4.78 11.55
CA CYS A 42 6.65 4.54 12.03
C CYS A 42 6.60 4.77 13.53
N ASN A 43 5.53 5.36 14.02
CA ASN A 43 5.28 5.58 15.44
C ASN A 43 4.58 4.38 16.11
N LEU A 44 4.19 3.36 15.34
CA LEU A 44 3.61 2.10 15.82
C LEU A 44 4.56 0.91 15.61
N ARG A 45 4.22 -0.24 16.25
CA ARG A 45 4.96 -1.51 16.21
C ARG A 45 3.97 -2.67 16.06
N CYS A 46 3.10 -2.58 15.03
CA CYS A 46 2.09 -3.59 14.79
C CYS A 46 2.75 -4.97 14.61
N GLY A 47 2.33 -5.96 15.41
CA GLY A 47 2.98 -7.27 15.48
C GLY A 47 2.98 -8.05 14.15
N PHE A 48 2.06 -7.72 13.23
CA PHE A 48 1.99 -8.30 11.89
C PHE A 48 2.80 -7.52 10.82
N CYS A 49 3.57 -6.53 11.23
CA CYS A 49 4.37 -5.68 10.34
C CYS A 49 5.86 -5.83 10.63
N PRO A 50 6.74 -5.86 9.62
CA PRO A 50 8.20 -5.93 9.83
C PRO A 50 8.77 -4.82 10.72
N GLN A 51 8.08 -3.69 10.85
CA GLN A 51 8.45 -2.61 11.79
C GLN A 51 8.42 -3.03 13.27
N SER A 52 7.78 -4.14 13.61
CA SER A 52 7.78 -4.68 14.99
C SER A 52 9.15 -5.21 15.40
N ASP A 53 9.92 -5.77 14.47
CA ASP A 53 11.29 -6.25 14.72
C ASP A 53 12.33 -5.24 14.22
N ARG A 54 12.65 -4.26 15.06
CA ARG A 54 13.64 -3.23 14.72
C ARG A 54 15.06 -3.76 14.51
N ASN A 55 15.38 -4.91 15.03
CA ASN A 55 16.71 -5.51 14.88
C ASN A 55 16.90 -6.07 13.46
N LYS A 56 15.83 -6.58 12.88
CA LYS A 56 15.83 -7.09 11.50
C LYS A 56 15.46 -6.03 10.46
N PHE A 57 14.78 -4.95 10.89
CA PHE A 57 14.32 -3.90 9.98
C PHE A 57 15.47 -2.99 9.55
N THR A 58 15.73 -2.91 8.26
CA THR A 58 16.77 -2.06 7.70
C THR A 58 16.33 -0.61 7.64
N PHE A 59 16.96 0.26 8.45
CA PHE A 59 16.82 1.70 8.33
C PHE A 59 17.88 2.24 7.35
N PHE A 60 17.52 3.26 6.59
CA PHE A 60 18.44 3.97 5.72
C PHE A 60 19.09 5.14 6.47
N LYS A 61 20.14 5.73 5.90
CA LYS A 61 20.73 6.97 6.41
C LYS A 61 19.67 8.08 6.51
N ASN A 62 18.81 8.19 5.48
CA ASN A 62 17.68 9.11 5.43
C ASN A 62 16.39 8.28 5.37
N ASN A 63 15.60 8.32 6.43
CA ASN A 63 14.35 7.58 6.55
C ASN A 63 13.09 8.42 6.23
N LEU A 64 13.28 9.67 5.85
CA LEU A 64 12.25 10.57 5.33
C LEU A 64 12.68 11.07 3.95
N MET A 65 11.79 10.98 2.97
CA MET A 65 12.04 11.50 1.63
C MET A 65 12.09 13.03 1.68
N SER A 66 13.14 13.61 1.09
CA SER A 66 13.24 15.06 0.95
C SER A 66 12.36 15.57 -0.20
N ILE A 67 11.98 16.84 -0.15
CA ILE A 67 11.28 17.50 -1.27
C ILE A 67 12.13 17.47 -2.55
N ALA A 68 13.44 17.62 -2.45
CA ALA A 68 14.32 17.56 -3.61
C ALA A 68 14.31 16.18 -4.29
N ALA A 69 14.31 15.09 -3.51
CA ALA A 69 14.17 13.74 -4.05
C ALA A 69 12.77 13.53 -4.66
N PHE A 70 11.72 14.02 -3.99
CA PHE A 70 10.37 13.93 -4.48
C PHE A 70 10.18 14.70 -5.81
N ASN A 71 10.74 15.90 -5.93
CA ASN A 71 10.71 16.68 -7.17
C ASN A 71 11.32 15.92 -8.36
N LYS A 72 12.43 15.18 -8.12
CA LYS A 72 13.00 14.32 -9.16
C LYS A 72 12.04 13.21 -9.59
N ILE A 73 11.34 12.58 -8.64
CA ILE A 73 10.34 11.57 -8.97
C ILE A 73 9.24 12.17 -9.84
N VAL A 74 8.73 13.36 -9.48
CA VAL A 74 7.69 14.06 -10.25
C VAL A 74 8.15 14.34 -11.67
N GLU A 75 9.38 14.84 -11.87
CA GLU A 75 9.93 15.08 -13.22
C GLU A 75 10.06 13.77 -14.01
N GLN A 76 10.52 12.69 -13.38
CA GLN A 76 10.68 11.39 -14.04
C GLN A 76 9.33 10.72 -14.38
N LEU A 77 8.27 10.99 -13.62
CA LEU A 77 6.92 10.51 -13.95
C LEU A 77 6.39 11.11 -15.27
N LYS A 78 6.87 12.28 -15.68
CA LYS A 78 6.50 12.92 -16.96
C LYS A 78 7.03 12.17 -18.19
N GLU A 79 8.04 11.32 -18.02
CA GLU A 79 8.62 10.52 -19.11
C GLU A 79 7.74 9.35 -19.55
N PHE A 80 6.79 8.93 -18.73
CA PHE A 80 5.87 7.88 -19.10
C PHE A 80 4.85 8.35 -20.15
N PRO A 81 4.60 7.53 -21.20
CA PRO A 81 3.73 7.93 -22.31
C PRO A 81 2.26 8.05 -21.94
N GLN A 82 1.87 7.47 -20.81
CA GLN A 82 0.51 7.48 -20.29
C GLN A 82 0.52 7.89 -18.82
N LYS A 83 -0.61 8.45 -18.34
CA LYS A 83 -0.77 8.72 -16.91
C LYS A 83 -0.66 7.43 -16.10
N ILE A 84 -0.02 7.52 -14.96
CA ILE A 84 -0.02 6.46 -13.95
C ILE A 84 -1.46 6.29 -13.44
N LYS A 85 -2.01 5.09 -13.40
CA LYS A 85 -3.37 4.91 -12.86
C LYS A 85 -3.45 5.31 -11.39
N LYS A 86 -2.41 4.97 -10.60
CA LYS A 86 -2.36 5.31 -9.18
C LYS A 86 -0.94 5.65 -8.74
N VAL A 87 -0.75 6.82 -8.16
CA VAL A 87 0.41 7.08 -7.30
C VAL A 87 0.00 6.81 -5.87
N TYR A 88 0.69 5.88 -5.21
CA TYR A 88 0.33 5.44 -3.87
C TYR A 88 1.41 5.88 -2.88
N MET A 89 1.07 6.87 -2.04
CA MET A 89 1.94 7.40 -1.00
C MET A 89 1.93 6.45 0.20
N HIS A 90 2.66 5.35 0.06
CA HIS A 90 2.65 4.24 0.99
C HIS A 90 3.99 3.51 0.96
N GLY A 91 4.38 2.96 2.09
CA GLY A 91 5.59 2.16 2.25
C GLY A 91 5.52 1.34 3.53
N THR A 92 6.69 1.02 4.05
CA THR A 92 6.80 0.26 5.31
C THR A 92 6.69 1.15 6.56
N GLY A 93 6.74 2.48 6.42
CA GLY A 93 6.58 3.43 7.50
C GLY A 93 5.21 4.10 7.54
N GLU A 94 5.04 5.03 8.48
CA GLU A 94 3.88 5.91 8.57
C GLU A 94 4.11 7.18 7.75
N SER A 95 3.29 7.38 6.72
CA SER A 95 3.47 8.49 5.78
C SER A 95 3.33 9.86 6.43
N LEU A 96 2.47 10.02 7.44
CA LEU A 96 2.28 11.27 8.17
C LEU A 96 3.47 11.67 9.07
N MET A 97 4.44 10.77 9.28
CA MET A 97 5.73 11.14 9.92
C MET A 97 6.51 12.14 9.04
N ASN A 98 6.25 12.17 7.73
CA ASN A 98 6.85 13.19 6.86
C ASN A 98 5.96 14.44 6.81
N GLN A 99 6.33 15.48 7.54
CA GLN A 99 5.58 16.73 7.61
C GLN A 99 5.47 17.48 6.25
N ARG A 100 6.27 17.08 5.26
CA ARG A 100 6.23 17.63 3.89
C ARG A 100 5.26 16.86 2.98
N LEU A 101 4.62 15.80 3.47
CA LEU A 101 3.68 14.98 2.70
C LEU A 101 2.57 15.81 2.01
N PRO A 102 1.89 16.78 2.69
CA PRO A 102 0.88 17.59 2.00
C PRO A 102 1.44 18.41 0.82
N ASP A 103 2.68 18.90 0.92
CA ASP A 103 3.33 19.63 -0.18
C ASP A 103 3.63 18.69 -1.35
N MET A 104 4.08 17.47 -1.08
CA MET A 104 4.34 16.43 -2.09
C MET A 104 3.05 16.04 -2.83
N ILE A 105 1.95 15.80 -2.11
CA ILE A 105 0.65 15.47 -2.73
C ILE A 105 0.15 16.63 -3.60
N ARG A 106 0.24 17.86 -3.10
CA ARG A 106 -0.19 19.05 -3.86
C ARG A 106 0.57 19.17 -5.18
N GLN A 107 1.86 18.91 -5.18
CA GLN A 107 2.69 18.93 -6.38
C GLN A 107 2.26 17.86 -7.39
N LEU A 108 2.05 16.60 -6.96
CA LEU A 108 1.55 15.54 -7.85
C LEU A 108 0.21 15.90 -8.48
N LYS A 109 -0.70 16.44 -7.69
CA LYS A 109 -2.03 16.85 -8.16
C LYS A 109 -1.97 18.02 -9.14
N ALA A 110 -1.08 18.98 -8.92
CA ALA A 110 -0.89 20.11 -9.83
C ALA A 110 -0.37 19.66 -11.21
N GLU A 111 0.51 18.67 -11.26
CA GLU A 111 1.09 18.14 -12.51
C GLU A 111 0.16 17.14 -13.22
N SER A 112 -0.91 16.67 -12.59
CA SER A 112 -1.88 15.74 -13.18
C SER A 112 -1.30 14.49 -13.83
N LEU A 113 -0.23 13.92 -13.24
CA LEU A 113 0.55 12.79 -13.76
C LEU A 113 -0.11 11.43 -13.48
N SER A 114 -1.09 11.39 -12.60
CA SER A 114 -1.84 10.16 -12.27
C SER A 114 -3.34 10.40 -12.33
N GLU A 115 -4.09 9.29 -12.46
CA GLU A 115 -5.56 9.33 -12.35
C GLU A 115 -5.99 9.47 -10.89
N SER A 116 -5.23 8.87 -9.96
CA SER A 116 -5.48 8.93 -8.52
C SER A 116 -4.18 9.09 -7.74
N VAL A 117 -4.22 9.86 -6.66
CA VAL A 117 -3.21 9.92 -5.61
C VAL A 117 -3.83 9.38 -4.33
N ASP A 118 -3.35 8.22 -3.89
CA ASP A 118 -3.85 7.52 -2.71
C ASP A 118 -2.82 7.58 -1.58
N LEU A 119 -3.30 7.60 -0.35
CA LEU A 119 -2.49 7.63 0.88
C LEU A 119 -2.96 6.55 1.85
N THR A 120 -2.04 5.78 2.42
CA THR A 120 -2.32 4.95 3.61
C THR A 120 -1.64 5.55 4.83
N SER A 121 -2.37 5.58 5.93
CA SER A 121 -1.90 6.03 7.24
C SER A 121 -2.50 5.17 8.35
N ASN A 122 -1.78 5.02 9.47
CA ASN A 122 -2.36 4.48 10.70
C ASN A 122 -3.28 5.49 11.41
N GLY A 123 -3.39 6.71 10.90
CA GLY A 123 -4.28 7.76 11.36
C GLY A 123 -3.91 8.43 12.69
N THR A 124 -2.92 7.91 13.42
CA THR A 124 -2.58 8.42 14.77
C THR A 124 -2.01 9.84 14.78
N LEU A 125 -1.48 10.29 13.65
CA LEU A 125 -0.96 11.64 13.45
C LEU A 125 -1.93 12.56 12.67
N LEU A 126 -3.16 12.12 12.45
CA LEU A 126 -4.19 12.86 11.73
C LEU A 126 -4.86 13.88 12.67
N SER A 127 -4.13 14.96 13.03
CA SER A 127 -4.70 16.09 13.77
C SER A 127 -5.64 16.92 12.88
N CYS A 128 -6.45 17.80 13.50
CA CYS A 128 -7.28 18.77 12.76
C CYS A 128 -6.44 19.61 11.76
N GLU A 129 -5.24 20.07 12.18
CA GLU A 129 -4.32 20.80 11.32
C GLU A 129 -3.84 19.95 10.14
N MET A 130 -3.37 18.72 10.41
CA MET A 130 -2.92 17.80 9.35
C MET A 130 -4.08 17.46 8.40
N SER A 131 -5.27 17.25 8.92
CA SER A 131 -6.49 17.01 8.13
C SER A 131 -6.76 18.17 7.16
N GLN A 132 -6.73 19.40 7.63
CA GLN A 132 -6.92 20.58 6.78
C GLN A 132 -5.82 20.70 5.72
N ARG A 133 -4.57 20.46 6.09
CA ARG A 133 -3.44 20.48 5.14
C ARG A 133 -3.59 19.43 4.05
N LEU A 134 -4.00 18.20 4.40
CA LEU A 134 -4.25 17.12 3.44
C LEU A 134 -5.45 17.41 2.53
N LEU A 135 -6.57 17.87 3.08
CA LEU A 135 -7.77 18.18 2.31
C LEU A 135 -7.55 19.30 1.27
N ASN A 136 -6.62 20.22 1.55
CA ASN A 136 -6.24 21.29 0.63
C ASN A 136 -5.23 20.86 -0.45
N THR A 137 -4.86 19.57 -0.53
CA THR A 137 -3.92 19.06 -1.55
C THR A 137 -4.60 18.55 -2.80
N GLY A 138 -5.89 18.21 -2.73
CA GLY A 138 -6.59 17.47 -3.77
C GLY A 138 -6.37 15.97 -3.70
N LEU A 139 -5.95 15.40 -2.53
CA LEU A 139 -5.84 13.96 -2.30
C LEU A 139 -7.15 13.25 -2.70
N ASP A 140 -7.03 12.18 -3.49
CA ASP A 140 -8.19 11.46 -4.01
C ASP A 140 -8.70 10.41 -3.01
N HIS A 141 -7.79 9.73 -2.30
CA HIS A 141 -8.18 8.65 -1.40
C HIS A 141 -7.26 8.56 -0.18
N LEU A 142 -7.86 8.59 1.00
CA LEU A 142 -7.19 8.29 2.27
C LEU A 142 -7.66 6.92 2.78
N HIS A 143 -6.71 6.03 3.05
CA HIS A 143 -6.94 4.76 3.72
C HIS A 143 -6.42 4.85 5.15
N ILE A 144 -7.29 4.66 6.14
CA ILE A 144 -6.90 4.61 7.55
C ILE A 144 -6.91 3.15 8.01
N SER A 145 -5.77 2.70 8.52
CA SER A 145 -5.65 1.42 9.21
C SER A 145 -5.87 1.62 10.71
N VAL A 146 -7.01 1.12 11.20
CA VAL A 146 -7.31 1.05 12.63
C VAL A 146 -6.68 -0.23 13.16
N GLU A 147 -5.80 -0.12 14.16
CA GLU A 147 -5.03 -1.27 14.64
C GLU A 147 -5.74 -2.01 15.78
N ALA A 148 -6.62 -1.33 16.53
CA ALA A 148 -7.43 -1.91 17.59
C ALA A 148 -8.64 -1.02 17.92
N LEU A 149 -9.54 -1.50 18.82
CA LEU A 149 -10.79 -0.84 19.18
C LEU A 149 -10.76 -0.16 20.57
N SER A 150 -9.59 -0.14 21.19
CA SER A 150 -9.36 0.52 22.50
C SER A 150 -7.89 0.88 22.68
N ALA A 151 -7.59 1.71 23.68
CA ALA A 151 -6.22 2.05 24.05
C ALA A 151 -5.38 0.82 24.44
N GLU A 152 -5.95 -0.12 25.19
CA GLU A 152 -5.31 -1.39 25.58
C GLU A 152 -5.01 -2.25 24.35
N GLY A 153 -5.94 -2.26 23.39
CA GLY A 153 -5.75 -2.95 22.12
C GLY A 153 -4.59 -2.35 21.32
N TYR A 154 -4.51 -1.03 21.22
CA TYR A 154 -3.38 -0.34 20.58
C TYR A 154 -2.05 -0.64 21.26
N LYS A 155 -2.01 -0.67 22.61
CA LYS A 155 -0.82 -1.08 23.34
C LYS A 155 -0.40 -2.51 23.00
N SER A 156 -1.34 -3.46 22.98
CA SER A 156 -1.05 -4.90 22.82
C SER A 156 -0.71 -5.29 21.38
N ILE A 157 -1.38 -4.68 20.37
CA ILE A 157 -1.25 -5.05 18.96
C ILE A 157 -0.24 -4.16 18.24
N ALA A 158 -0.26 -2.86 18.53
CA ALA A 158 0.53 -1.85 17.81
C ALA A 158 1.66 -1.23 18.65
N GLY A 159 1.86 -1.68 19.89
CA GLY A 159 2.92 -1.19 20.77
C GLY A 159 2.81 0.31 21.11
N ALA A 160 1.59 0.86 21.14
CA ALA A 160 1.34 2.26 21.46
C ALA A 160 0.99 2.42 22.94
N ASP A 161 1.93 2.91 23.74
CA ASP A 161 1.66 3.27 25.13
C ASP A 161 0.90 4.61 25.20
N ASN A 162 -0.03 4.72 26.17
CA ASN A 162 -0.82 5.93 26.43
C ASN A 162 -1.57 6.49 25.20
N PHE A 163 -2.14 5.59 24.37
CA PHE A 163 -2.89 5.97 23.20
C PHE A 163 -4.25 6.56 23.56
N ASP A 164 -4.52 7.78 23.10
CA ASP A 164 -5.83 8.44 23.26
C ASP A 164 -6.75 8.02 22.12
N PHE A 165 -7.53 6.95 22.37
CA PHE A 165 -8.42 6.36 21.40
C PHE A 165 -9.60 7.29 21.04
N ASP A 166 -10.11 8.05 22.01
CA ASP A 166 -11.24 8.95 21.79
C ASP A 166 -10.82 10.14 20.91
N SER A 167 -9.69 10.77 21.20
CA SER A 167 -9.12 11.81 20.33
C SER A 167 -8.80 11.28 18.93
N PHE A 168 -8.36 10.03 18.79
CA PHE A 168 -8.15 9.40 17.49
C PHE A 168 -9.44 9.30 16.68
N VAL A 169 -10.54 8.84 17.28
CA VAL A 169 -11.85 8.75 16.63
C VAL A 169 -12.36 10.15 16.24
N GLU A 170 -12.23 11.13 17.12
CA GLU A 170 -12.64 12.51 16.85
C GLU A 170 -11.84 13.17 15.72
N ASN A 171 -10.56 12.88 15.59
CA ASN A 171 -9.74 13.34 14.47
C ASN A 171 -10.21 12.73 13.12
N ILE A 172 -10.57 11.46 13.11
CA ILE A 172 -11.18 10.81 11.93
C ILE A 172 -12.52 11.47 11.60
N ARG A 173 -13.37 11.70 12.60
CA ARG A 173 -14.65 12.41 12.45
C ARG A 173 -14.46 13.80 11.86
N PHE A 174 -13.49 14.55 12.37
CA PHE A 174 -13.17 15.87 11.84
C PHE A 174 -12.78 15.80 10.35
N PHE A 175 -11.87 14.87 9.96
CA PHE A 175 -11.50 14.69 8.56
C PHE A 175 -12.70 14.35 7.69
N PHE A 176 -13.53 13.40 8.13
CA PHE A 176 -14.70 12.95 7.39
C PHE A 176 -15.70 14.09 7.15
N ASN A 177 -15.98 14.89 8.17
CA ASN A 177 -16.91 16.01 8.08
C ASN A 177 -16.39 17.15 7.19
N MET A 178 -15.07 17.34 7.15
CA MET A 178 -14.43 18.41 6.36
C MET A 178 -14.11 18.02 4.92
N LYS A 179 -14.06 16.72 4.61
CA LYS A 179 -13.73 16.25 3.26
C LYS A 179 -14.82 16.59 2.26
N LYS A 180 -14.40 16.82 1.00
CA LYS A 180 -15.32 17.04 -0.14
C LYS A 180 -15.20 15.90 -1.13
N ASN A 181 -14.11 15.86 -1.89
CA ASN A 181 -13.89 14.90 -2.98
C ASN A 181 -12.94 13.76 -2.59
N CYS A 182 -12.28 13.84 -1.43
CA CYS A 182 -11.41 12.78 -0.94
C CYS A 182 -12.25 11.60 -0.45
N ARG A 183 -12.04 10.41 -0.99
CA ARG A 183 -12.63 9.18 -0.45
C ARG A 183 -11.90 8.78 0.83
N LEU A 184 -12.64 8.32 1.82
CA LEU A 184 -12.09 7.79 3.06
C LEU A 184 -12.48 6.33 3.21
N THR A 185 -11.47 5.45 3.28
CA THR A 185 -11.65 4.04 3.64
C THR A 185 -11.08 3.79 5.02
N ILE A 186 -11.81 3.08 5.86
CA ILE A 186 -11.34 2.59 7.16
C ILE A 186 -11.26 1.06 7.11
N LYS A 187 -10.12 0.52 7.52
CA LYS A 187 -9.93 -0.92 7.67
C LYS A 187 -9.39 -1.26 9.05
N ILE A 188 -9.68 -2.49 9.50
CA ILE A 188 -9.09 -3.07 10.70
C ILE A 188 -8.52 -4.44 10.38
N ALA A 189 -7.40 -4.79 10.99
CA ALA A 189 -6.83 -6.13 10.90
C ALA A 189 -7.70 -7.13 11.70
N ASP A 190 -7.97 -8.29 11.14
CA ASP A 190 -8.80 -9.34 11.75
C ASP A 190 -8.24 -9.84 13.09
N VAL A 191 -6.91 -9.76 13.31
CA VAL A 191 -6.26 -10.08 14.60
C VAL A 191 -6.77 -9.21 15.74
N SER A 192 -7.34 -8.05 15.45
CA SER A 192 -7.96 -7.13 16.41
C SER A 192 -9.44 -7.44 16.69
N ILE A 193 -10.04 -8.31 15.90
CA ILE A 193 -11.42 -8.76 16.05
C ILE A 193 -11.41 -10.16 16.69
N LYS A 194 -11.53 -10.23 18.02
CA LYS A 194 -11.42 -11.51 18.77
C LYS A 194 -12.74 -12.25 18.88
N LYS A 195 -13.86 -11.54 18.80
CA LYS A 195 -15.25 -12.05 18.93
C LYS A 195 -16.21 -11.23 18.09
N ASP A 196 -17.43 -11.74 17.86
CA ASP A 196 -18.44 -11.07 17.02
C ASP A 196 -18.79 -9.68 17.53
N SER A 197 -18.86 -9.48 18.84
CA SER A 197 -19.10 -8.15 19.41
C SER A 197 -17.98 -7.12 19.10
N ASP A 198 -16.76 -7.54 18.83
CA ASP A 198 -15.69 -6.62 18.39
C ASP A 198 -15.95 -6.18 16.93
N LYS A 199 -16.49 -7.09 16.12
CA LYS A 199 -16.91 -6.76 14.75
C LYS A 199 -18.06 -5.76 14.76
N GLU A 200 -19.08 -6.00 15.58
CA GLU A 200 -20.20 -5.07 15.77
C GLU A 200 -19.69 -3.70 16.23
N LEU A 201 -18.83 -3.67 17.25
CA LEU A 201 -18.23 -2.44 17.76
C LEU A 201 -17.42 -1.68 16.72
N PHE A 202 -16.68 -2.40 15.85
CA PHE A 202 -15.94 -1.77 14.74
C PHE A 202 -16.89 -1.05 13.79
N PHE A 203 -17.94 -1.70 13.34
CA PHE A 203 -18.92 -1.09 12.45
C PHE A 203 -19.70 0.04 13.13
N GLU A 204 -20.12 -0.12 14.37
CA GLU A 204 -20.80 0.91 15.15
C GLU A 204 -19.95 2.18 15.26
N LYS A 205 -18.64 2.03 15.57
CA LYS A 205 -17.74 3.18 15.76
C LYS A 205 -17.35 3.88 14.47
N PHE A 206 -17.23 3.16 13.36
CA PHE A 206 -16.55 3.70 12.18
C PHE A 206 -17.39 3.76 10.89
N SER A 207 -18.49 3.00 10.75
CA SER A 207 -19.26 2.96 9.51
C SER A 207 -19.90 4.29 9.12
N HIS A 208 -20.13 5.17 10.07
CA HIS A 208 -20.66 6.51 9.84
C HIS A 208 -19.57 7.59 9.68
N LEU A 209 -18.30 7.19 9.74
CA LEU A 209 -17.11 8.06 9.64
C LEU A 209 -16.26 7.81 8.39
N CYS A 210 -16.75 7.03 7.42
CA CYS A 210 -16.03 6.73 6.20
C CYS A 210 -16.98 6.46 5.01
N ASP A 211 -16.43 6.38 3.81
CA ASP A 211 -17.17 6.00 2.61
C ASP A 211 -17.13 4.48 2.40
N GLU A 212 -16.02 3.86 2.76
CA GLU A 212 -15.80 2.42 2.63
C GLU A 212 -15.19 1.86 3.92
N ILE A 213 -15.60 0.64 4.30
CA ILE A 213 -15.14 -0.02 5.51
C ILE A 213 -14.97 -1.52 5.25
N PHE A 214 -13.90 -2.14 5.80
CA PHE A 214 -13.73 -3.59 5.74
C PHE A 214 -12.80 -4.13 6.83
N ILE A 215 -12.86 -5.45 7.05
CA ILE A 215 -11.94 -6.19 7.89
C ILE A 215 -10.93 -6.86 6.97
N GLU A 216 -9.65 -6.59 7.19
CA GLU A 216 -8.54 -7.13 6.43
C GLU A 216 -8.01 -8.39 7.10
N ASN A 217 -8.03 -9.51 6.39
CA ASN A 217 -7.44 -10.75 6.90
C ASN A 217 -5.93 -10.67 6.88
N ILE A 218 -5.27 -11.00 7.99
CA ILE A 218 -3.82 -10.94 8.12
C ILE A 218 -3.20 -12.28 7.73
N PHE A 219 -2.24 -12.20 6.80
CA PHE A 219 -1.48 -13.34 6.26
C PHE A 219 0.02 -13.08 6.29
N PRO A 220 0.86 -14.14 6.26
CA PRO A 220 2.31 -14.02 6.17
C PRO A 220 2.73 -13.57 4.75
N ILE A 221 2.43 -12.32 4.42
CA ILE A 221 2.75 -11.75 3.10
C ILE A 221 4.16 -11.18 3.01
N TRP A 222 4.77 -10.84 4.14
CA TRP A 222 6.10 -10.23 4.20
C TRP A 222 7.20 -11.28 4.10
N PRO A 223 8.07 -11.25 3.07
CA PRO A 223 9.17 -12.20 2.98
C PRO A 223 10.15 -12.02 4.14
N CYS A 224 10.73 -13.12 4.63
CA CYS A 224 11.70 -13.13 5.72
C CYS A 224 11.19 -12.51 7.04
N PHE A 225 9.89 -12.45 7.24
CA PHE A 225 9.27 -11.95 8.47
C PHE A 225 8.34 -13.00 9.06
N GLU A 226 8.65 -13.41 10.28
CA GLU A 226 7.84 -14.35 11.06
C GLU A 226 6.70 -13.62 11.76
N MET A 227 5.49 -13.85 11.31
CA MET A 227 4.30 -13.22 11.87
C MET A 227 3.90 -13.95 13.17
N PRO A 228 3.72 -13.25 14.30
CA PRO A 228 3.39 -13.89 15.59
C PRO A 228 1.92 -14.28 15.73
N PHE A 229 1.13 -14.17 14.68
CA PHE A 229 -0.30 -14.48 14.66
C PHE A 229 -0.61 -15.61 13.70
N SER A 230 -1.55 -16.48 14.08
CA SER A 230 -2.10 -17.50 13.18
C SER A 230 -3.16 -16.87 12.27
N CYS A 231 -3.19 -17.31 11.00
CA CYS A 231 -4.24 -16.92 10.07
C CYS A 231 -5.60 -17.42 10.58
N LYS A 232 -6.62 -16.58 10.52
CA LYS A 232 -7.98 -16.93 10.96
C LYS A 232 -8.78 -17.70 9.92
N THR A 233 -8.39 -17.61 8.67
CA THR A 233 -9.06 -18.29 7.55
C THR A 233 -8.01 -18.87 6.59
N ASP A 234 -8.36 -19.96 5.95
CA ASP A 234 -7.62 -20.58 4.86
C ASP A 234 -8.41 -20.58 3.53
N LYS A 235 -9.61 -19.98 3.56
CA LYS A 235 -10.56 -19.97 2.44
C LYS A 235 -10.51 -18.67 1.65
N GLU A 236 -10.35 -17.55 2.35
CA GLU A 236 -10.40 -16.21 1.76
C GLU A 236 -9.09 -15.49 2.03
N GLY A 237 -8.52 -14.87 1.01
CA GLY A 237 -7.30 -14.07 1.10
C GLY A 237 -7.50 -12.75 1.85
N GLN A 238 -6.48 -11.92 1.83
CA GLN A 238 -6.39 -10.68 2.58
C GLN A 238 -7.61 -9.76 2.42
N TYR A 239 -8.21 -9.77 1.24
CA TYR A 239 -9.34 -8.89 0.87
C TYR A 239 -10.62 -9.66 0.55
N GLY A 240 -10.75 -10.91 0.98
CA GLY A 240 -11.91 -11.75 0.73
C GLY A 240 -11.90 -12.49 -0.62
N GLN A 241 -10.83 -12.37 -1.42
CA GLN A 241 -10.68 -13.13 -2.66
C GLN A 241 -10.28 -14.58 -2.38
N HIS A 242 -10.50 -15.46 -3.37
CA HIS A 242 -10.01 -16.84 -3.28
C HIS A 242 -8.48 -16.91 -3.15
N ILE A 243 -8.01 -17.77 -2.25
CA ILE A 243 -6.59 -18.08 -2.11
C ILE A 243 -6.18 -19.01 -3.25
N ILE A 244 -5.24 -18.57 -4.08
CA ILE A 244 -4.73 -19.34 -5.22
C ILE A 244 -3.21 -19.24 -5.22
N GLU A 245 -2.53 -20.39 -5.25
CA GLU A 245 -1.09 -20.42 -5.49
C GLU A 245 -0.78 -19.83 -6.86
N LYS A 246 0.32 -19.10 -6.94
CA LYS A 246 0.78 -18.46 -8.17
C LYS A 246 2.29 -18.61 -8.28
N ASP A 247 2.72 -19.08 -9.43
CA ASP A 247 4.14 -19.18 -9.77
C ASP A 247 4.70 -17.83 -10.23
N VAL A 248 3.88 -17.04 -10.92
CA VAL A 248 4.25 -15.70 -11.39
C VAL A 248 3.62 -14.64 -10.50
N CYS A 249 4.45 -13.73 -9.98
CA CYS A 249 3.93 -12.59 -9.22
C CYS A 249 3.43 -11.50 -10.18
N PRO A 250 2.12 -11.14 -10.19
CA PRO A 250 1.60 -10.12 -11.07
C PRO A 250 2.11 -8.70 -10.74
N GLN A 251 2.56 -8.47 -9.51
CA GLN A 251 2.97 -7.13 -9.06
C GLN A 251 4.15 -6.55 -9.84
N ILE A 252 5.14 -7.37 -10.20
CA ILE A 252 6.32 -6.91 -10.94
C ILE A 252 6.01 -6.47 -12.38
N PHE A 253 4.83 -6.82 -12.90
CA PHE A 253 4.35 -6.42 -14.22
C PHE A 253 3.52 -5.14 -14.20
N THR A 254 3.04 -4.73 -13.02
CA THR A 254 2.10 -3.62 -12.86
C THR A 254 2.61 -2.49 -11.98
N ASN A 255 3.57 -2.75 -11.11
CA ASN A 255 3.99 -1.80 -10.09
C ASN A 255 5.48 -1.46 -10.18
N LEU A 256 5.81 -0.28 -9.68
CA LEU A 256 7.16 0.16 -9.37
C LEU A 256 7.15 0.84 -7.99
N ALA A 257 8.17 0.60 -7.17
CA ALA A 257 8.26 1.20 -5.84
C ALA A 257 9.51 2.06 -5.72
N VAL A 258 9.36 3.25 -5.15
CA VAL A 258 10.47 4.17 -4.84
C VAL A 258 10.57 4.30 -3.33
N LYS A 259 11.73 3.97 -2.79
CA LYS A 259 12.03 4.07 -1.36
C LYS A 259 12.39 5.50 -0.96
N CYS A 260 12.31 5.81 0.34
CA CYS A 260 12.60 7.17 0.83
C CYS A 260 14.04 7.65 0.59
N ASN A 261 14.99 6.74 0.37
CA ASN A 261 16.38 7.04 -0.01
C ASN A 261 16.60 7.16 -1.53
N GLY A 262 15.52 7.01 -2.33
CA GLY A 262 15.58 7.08 -3.78
C GLY A 262 15.79 5.75 -4.50
N ASP A 263 16.03 4.65 -3.80
CA ASP A 263 16.16 3.34 -4.44
C ASP A 263 14.85 2.91 -5.09
N ILE A 264 14.97 2.26 -6.24
CA ILE A 264 13.84 1.77 -7.03
C ILE A 264 13.79 0.25 -6.90
N SER A 265 12.63 -0.27 -6.49
CA SER A 265 12.37 -1.68 -6.25
C SER A 265 11.20 -2.17 -7.11
N PRO A 266 11.14 -3.46 -7.50
CA PRO A 266 10.04 -4.00 -8.31
C PRO A 266 8.71 -4.06 -7.57
N CYS A 267 8.72 -4.04 -6.22
CA CYS A 267 7.49 -4.08 -5.43
C CYS A 267 7.69 -3.54 -4.00
N SER A 268 6.58 -3.25 -3.31
CA SER A 268 6.58 -2.73 -1.93
C SER A 268 6.94 -3.78 -0.87
N MET A 269 6.82 -5.09 -1.19
CA MET A 269 7.11 -6.17 -0.23
C MET A 269 8.60 -6.36 0.03
N ASP A 270 9.45 -5.78 -0.78
CA ASP A 270 10.89 -5.73 -0.53
C ASP A 270 11.22 -4.70 0.58
N TRP A 271 10.79 -5.01 1.79
CA TRP A 271 10.95 -4.11 2.94
C TRP A 271 12.41 -3.97 3.40
N ASN A 272 13.27 -4.92 3.05
CA ASN A 272 14.71 -4.88 3.36
C ASN A 272 15.60 -4.46 2.18
N ASN A 273 14.99 -3.98 1.08
CA ASN A 273 15.70 -3.49 -0.12
C ASN A 273 16.69 -4.53 -0.69
N LYS A 274 16.23 -5.78 -0.84
CA LYS A 274 17.03 -6.89 -1.37
C LYS A 274 17.18 -6.87 -2.89
N ILE A 275 16.20 -6.27 -3.59
CA ILE A 275 16.21 -6.11 -5.05
C ILE A 275 16.16 -4.62 -5.37
N CYS A 276 17.32 -4.05 -5.63
CA CYS A 276 17.46 -2.67 -6.08
C CYS A 276 17.67 -2.65 -7.59
N LEU A 277 16.73 -2.07 -8.33
CA LEU A 277 16.76 -1.95 -9.79
C LEU A 277 17.46 -0.68 -10.27
N GLY A 278 17.75 0.24 -9.36
CA GLY A 278 18.36 1.53 -9.64
C GLY A 278 18.06 2.55 -8.56
N ASN A 279 18.44 3.79 -8.77
CA ASN A 279 18.19 4.90 -7.85
C ASN A 279 17.81 6.16 -8.64
N ILE A 280 16.81 6.92 -8.18
CA ILE A 280 16.32 8.15 -8.85
C ILE A 280 17.40 9.21 -9.11
N HIS A 281 18.53 9.13 -8.46
CA HIS A 281 19.67 10.04 -8.69
C HIS A 281 20.59 9.60 -9.83
N GLN A 282 20.45 8.36 -10.30
CA GLN A 282 21.31 7.75 -11.34
C GLN A 282 20.50 7.31 -12.57
N ASN A 283 19.28 6.88 -12.38
CA ASN A 283 18.38 6.37 -13.41
C ASN A 283 17.05 7.09 -13.35
N THR A 284 16.34 7.19 -14.47
CA THR A 284 14.92 7.60 -14.44
C THR A 284 14.01 6.41 -14.17
N LEU A 285 12.80 6.68 -13.67
CA LEU A 285 11.79 5.63 -13.44
C LEU A 285 11.41 4.91 -14.75
N PHE A 286 11.41 5.66 -15.86
CA PHE A 286 11.12 5.10 -17.18
C PHE A 286 12.24 4.17 -17.67
N GLU A 287 13.52 4.58 -17.51
CA GLU A 287 14.67 3.73 -17.82
C GLU A 287 14.63 2.43 -17.01
N VAL A 288 14.36 2.48 -15.72
CA VAL A 288 14.23 1.28 -14.87
C VAL A 288 13.04 0.42 -15.28
N TRP A 289 11.89 1.03 -15.59
CA TRP A 289 10.69 0.29 -16.01
C TRP A 289 10.91 -0.52 -17.29
N LYS A 290 11.69 0.02 -18.23
CA LYS A 290 12.06 -0.60 -19.50
C LYS A 290 13.41 -1.32 -19.45
N GLY A 291 14.13 -1.20 -18.34
CA GLY A 291 15.52 -1.66 -18.20
C GLY A 291 15.68 -3.19 -18.20
N ALA A 292 16.93 -3.59 -18.45
CA ALA A 292 17.29 -5.00 -18.58
C ALA A 292 17.08 -5.78 -17.27
N GLU A 293 17.35 -5.15 -16.12
CA GLU A 293 17.23 -5.79 -14.81
C GLU A 293 15.80 -6.18 -14.48
N LEU A 294 14.83 -5.26 -14.66
CA LEU A 294 13.42 -5.57 -14.44
C LEU A 294 12.88 -6.53 -15.49
N LYS A 295 13.33 -6.41 -16.74
CA LYS A 295 13.03 -7.37 -17.80
C LYS A 295 13.54 -8.78 -17.45
N ALA A 296 14.77 -8.91 -16.98
CA ALA A 296 15.35 -10.19 -16.57
C ALA A 296 14.55 -10.79 -15.40
N LEU A 297 14.16 -9.98 -14.39
CA LEU A 297 13.34 -10.42 -13.27
C LEU A 297 11.97 -10.95 -13.73
N ARG A 298 11.31 -10.26 -14.66
CA ARG A 298 10.03 -10.69 -15.25
C ARG A 298 10.18 -11.99 -16.03
N LEU A 299 11.22 -12.09 -16.85
CA LEU A 299 11.54 -13.33 -17.60
C LEU A 299 11.83 -14.51 -16.68
N GLU A 300 12.56 -14.30 -15.58
CA GLU A 300 12.81 -15.33 -14.58
C GLU A 300 11.49 -15.85 -13.98
N HIS A 301 10.59 -14.95 -13.60
CA HIS A 301 9.24 -15.33 -13.13
C HIS A 301 8.44 -16.10 -14.18
N LEU A 302 8.48 -15.67 -15.44
CA LEU A 302 7.73 -16.34 -16.52
C LEU A 302 8.30 -17.73 -16.86
N ARG A 303 9.62 -17.90 -16.86
CA ARG A 303 10.29 -19.15 -17.24
C ARG A 303 10.33 -20.17 -16.10
N HIS A 304 10.71 -19.72 -14.92
CA HIS A 304 11.07 -20.60 -13.81
C HIS A 304 10.19 -20.40 -12.57
N GLY A 305 9.33 -19.37 -12.57
CA GLY A 305 8.50 -19.02 -11.44
C GLY A 305 9.25 -18.21 -10.38
N ARG A 306 8.49 -17.62 -9.46
CA ARG A 306 9.02 -16.75 -8.39
C ARG A 306 9.90 -17.48 -7.38
N HIS A 307 9.78 -18.79 -7.31
CA HIS A 307 10.47 -19.63 -6.31
C HIS A 307 11.99 -19.70 -6.50
N THR A 308 12.51 -19.37 -7.68
CA THR A 308 13.94 -19.27 -7.97
C THR A 308 14.59 -18.02 -7.39
N ILE A 309 13.80 -17.03 -7.01
CA ILE A 309 14.28 -15.74 -6.48
C ILE A 309 14.09 -15.74 -4.96
N PRO A 310 15.18 -15.67 -4.15
CA PRO A 310 15.09 -15.86 -2.70
C PRO A 310 14.05 -14.97 -2.00
N LEU A 311 13.98 -13.67 -2.35
CA LEU A 311 12.98 -12.77 -1.78
C LEU A 311 11.56 -13.17 -2.16
N CYS A 312 11.34 -13.55 -3.43
CA CYS A 312 10.01 -13.85 -3.95
C CYS A 312 9.51 -15.24 -3.52
N SER A 313 10.41 -16.18 -3.28
CA SER A 313 10.08 -17.54 -2.80
C SER A 313 9.39 -17.53 -1.44
N GLU A 314 9.81 -16.61 -0.56
CA GLU A 314 9.27 -16.48 0.79
C GLU A 314 8.08 -15.51 0.89
N CYS A 315 7.72 -14.86 -0.23
CA CYS A 315 6.66 -13.84 -0.24
C CYS A 315 5.28 -14.46 -0.39
N GLY A 316 4.39 -14.21 0.57
CA GLY A 316 3.00 -14.67 0.52
C GLY A 316 2.05 -13.79 -0.30
N LEU A 317 2.48 -12.58 -0.70
CA LEU A 317 1.60 -11.61 -1.39
C LEU A 317 0.90 -12.19 -2.63
N PRO A 318 1.57 -12.92 -3.56
CA PRO A 318 0.90 -13.44 -4.75
C PRO A 318 -0.25 -14.39 -4.42
N LYS A 319 -0.08 -15.22 -3.40
CA LYS A 319 -1.07 -16.19 -2.93
C LYS A 319 -2.25 -15.51 -2.23
N TYR A 320 -1.95 -14.64 -1.24
CA TYR A 320 -2.95 -14.17 -0.30
C TYR A 320 -3.55 -12.79 -0.64
N SER A 321 -2.94 -12.02 -1.55
CA SER A 321 -3.37 -10.63 -1.80
C SER A 321 -3.61 -10.28 -3.26
N CYS A 322 -3.01 -11.04 -4.21
CA CYS A 322 -3.18 -10.75 -5.63
C CYS A 322 -4.41 -11.46 -6.20
N VAL A 323 -5.18 -10.75 -7.03
CA VAL A 323 -6.32 -11.32 -7.76
C VAL A 323 -5.88 -11.90 -9.11
N ASP A 324 -5.02 -11.17 -9.83
CA ASP A 324 -4.56 -11.58 -11.15
C ASP A 324 -3.69 -12.84 -11.07
N ASN A 325 -3.88 -13.76 -12.01
CA ASN A 325 -3.08 -14.97 -12.19
C ASN A 325 -2.77 -15.15 -13.68
N ILE A 326 -1.50 -15.05 -14.03
CA ILE A 326 -1.01 -15.17 -15.41
C ILE A 326 -0.21 -16.46 -15.65
N ASP A 327 -0.27 -17.43 -14.73
CA ASP A 327 0.54 -18.66 -14.82
C ASP A 327 0.28 -19.45 -16.08
N SER A 328 -0.98 -19.56 -16.52
CA SER A 328 -1.36 -20.27 -17.75
C SER A 328 -1.00 -19.54 -19.04
N PHE A 329 -0.58 -18.27 -18.96
CA PHE A 329 -0.25 -17.42 -20.11
C PHE A 329 1.25 -17.17 -20.27
N ARG A 330 2.10 -17.80 -19.45
CA ARG A 330 3.56 -17.57 -19.42
C ARG A 330 4.22 -17.70 -20.78
N GLU A 331 3.93 -18.83 -21.48
CA GLU A 331 4.53 -19.12 -22.78
C GLU A 331 4.08 -18.11 -23.85
N ALA A 332 2.80 -17.76 -23.89
CA ALA A 332 2.28 -16.77 -24.81
C ALA A 332 2.97 -15.40 -24.61
N ILE A 333 3.06 -14.95 -23.36
CA ILE A 333 3.72 -13.67 -23.00
C ILE A 333 5.20 -13.66 -23.44
N ILE A 334 5.91 -14.78 -23.34
CA ILE A 334 7.30 -14.90 -23.79
C ILE A 334 7.39 -14.93 -25.31
N THR A 335 6.54 -15.73 -25.98
CA THR A 335 6.62 -16.04 -27.42
C THR A 335 6.25 -14.83 -28.27
N ASP A 336 5.30 -14.01 -27.83
CA ASP A 336 4.88 -12.80 -28.54
C ASP A 336 5.98 -11.72 -28.61
N GLY A 337 7.21 -12.05 -28.16
CA GLY A 337 8.37 -11.17 -28.19
C GLY A 337 8.24 -9.97 -27.24
N LEU A 338 7.32 -10.09 -26.28
CA LEU A 338 6.97 -9.01 -25.39
C LEU A 338 8.01 -8.84 -24.26
N TYR A 339 8.82 -9.87 -24.01
CA TYR A 339 9.94 -9.84 -23.04
C TYR A 339 11.23 -10.41 -23.60
#